data_f502808363cbe582b45c3b99faf84ff0
#
_entry.id   f502808363cbe582b45c3b99faf84ff0
#
_cell.length_a   1.000
_cell.length_b   1.000
_cell.length_c   1.000
_cell.angle_alpha   90.00
_cell.angle_beta   90.00
_cell.angle_gamma   90.00
#
_symmetry.space_group_name_H-M   'P 1'
#
loop_
_entity.id
_entity.type
_entity.pdbx_description
1 polymer ?
#
loop_
_entity_poly.entity_id
_entity_poly.type
_entity_poly.pdbx_seq_one_letter_code
_entity_poly.pdbx_strand_id
1 'polypeptide(L)'
;MRIALASDAWSPQTNGVVTTLKATAATLAALGHDVRVLSPQGLPGIPCPSYPEIRLALSPGAHVARQLHSFRPHAIHIATEGPLGLAVRRYCRARAVPFTTSYHTRYPQYLQARWPIPLGLTYAWLRRFHNAAMRTLVSSATLAAELSALGFAHLHLWRRGVDLERFRPLAPHAELAHLPRPIMTCVGRLAIEKNLDAFLGLHLPGTQLVIGDGPQRAELAARYPHAVFTGYRFGSELAALLSGSDVLVFPSRTDTFGLTMIEALACGTPVAAYPVPGPRDVIEQDVTGVLNSDLAAAIASALRLERRVCRSRAAAFSWEAATAQFLAGLAWIPPALRPRLAASRSSAMIARIAARRPTREAGDAN
;
A
#
# COMPACT_ATOMS: atom_id res chain seq x y z
N MET A 1 -15.92 12.73 12.22
CA MET A 1 -15.88 11.51 13.10
C MET A 1 -14.46 11.24 13.53
N ARG A 2 -14.23 10.48 14.62
CA ARG A 2 -12.87 10.10 15.05
C ARG A 2 -12.48 8.76 14.45
N ILE A 3 -11.38 8.72 13.69
CA ILE A 3 -10.88 7.53 13.01
C ILE A 3 -9.44 7.27 13.47
N ALA A 4 -9.17 6.09 14.03
CA ALA A 4 -7.82 5.67 14.40
C ALA A 4 -7.21 4.81 13.27
N LEU A 5 -6.06 5.24 12.76
CA LEU A 5 -5.25 4.52 11.78
C LEU A 5 -4.00 3.96 12.46
N ALA A 6 -3.82 2.66 12.47
CA ALA A 6 -2.64 2.03 13.06
C ALA A 6 -1.73 1.48 11.96
N SER A 7 -0.46 1.87 11.98
CA SER A 7 0.53 1.44 10.99
C SER A 7 1.93 1.34 11.59
N ASP A 8 2.62 0.23 11.34
CA ASP A 8 4.05 0.08 11.64
C ASP A 8 4.91 0.85 10.60
N ALA A 9 4.36 1.09 9.41
CA ALA A 9 4.96 1.90 8.37
C ALA A 9 4.44 3.34 8.43
N TRP A 10 5.29 4.28 8.81
CA TRP A 10 4.98 5.71 8.91
C TRP A 10 6.22 6.56 8.69
N SER A 11 6.07 7.91 8.66
CA SER A 11 7.22 8.83 8.55
C SER A 11 8.34 8.48 9.53
N PRO A 12 9.61 8.62 9.14
CA PRO A 12 10.15 9.22 7.90
C PRO A 12 10.27 8.27 6.71
N GLN A 13 9.74 7.05 6.78
CA GLN A 13 9.82 6.06 5.71
C GLN A 13 9.17 6.57 4.42
N THR A 14 9.77 6.20 3.28
CA THR A 14 9.26 6.48 1.93
C THR A 14 8.87 5.19 1.24
N ASN A 15 7.58 4.89 1.18
CA ASN A 15 7.02 3.74 0.48
C ASN A 15 5.53 3.95 0.17
N GLY A 16 4.96 3.13 -0.70
CA GLY A 16 3.57 3.25 -1.14
C GLY A 16 2.53 3.15 -0.02
N VAL A 17 2.81 2.43 1.08
CA VAL A 17 1.92 2.33 2.24
C VAL A 17 1.84 3.68 2.94
N VAL A 18 2.99 4.29 3.23
CA VAL A 18 3.07 5.60 3.90
C VAL A 18 2.42 6.69 3.04
N THR A 19 2.69 6.71 1.73
CA THR A 19 2.08 7.65 0.78
C THR A 19 0.55 7.52 0.81
N THR A 20 0.04 6.28 0.70
CA THR A 20 -1.40 6.02 0.72
C THR A 20 -2.05 6.48 2.03
N LEU A 21 -1.46 6.12 3.17
CA LEU A 21 -2.04 6.46 4.48
C LEU A 21 -1.99 7.95 4.77
N LYS A 22 -0.91 8.65 4.36
CA LYS A 22 -0.81 10.12 4.49
C LYS A 22 -1.87 10.83 3.65
N ALA A 23 -2.01 10.45 2.39
CA ALA A 23 -3.01 11.04 1.50
C ALA A 23 -4.43 10.77 2.02
N THR A 24 -4.73 9.52 2.42
CA THR A 24 -6.03 9.18 3.00
C THR A 24 -6.31 9.96 4.28
N ALA A 25 -5.33 10.09 5.19
CA ALA A 25 -5.50 10.86 6.43
C ALA A 25 -5.72 12.35 6.15
N ALA A 26 -5.01 12.93 5.18
CA ALA A 26 -5.18 14.33 4.76
C ALA A 26 -6.57 14.55 4.14
N THR A 27 -7.01 13.68 3.23
CA THR A 27 -8.34 13.78 2.62
C THR A 27 -9.46 13.59 3.66
N LEU A 28 -9.31 12.64 4.60
CA LEU A 28 -10.25 12.48 5.72
C LEU A 28 -10.33 13.73 6.58
N ALA A 29 -9.21 14.36 6.88
CA ALA A 29 -9.18 15.63 7.64
C ALA A 29 -9.88 16.77 6.88
N ALA A 30 -9.65 16.89 5.57
CA ALA A 30 -10.33 17.85 4.70
C ALA A 30 -11.85 17.62 4.67
N LEU A 31 -12.31 16.36 4.80
CA LEU A 31 -13.72 15.99 4.91
C LEU A 31 -14.30 16.19 6.34
N GLY A 32 -13.56 16.81 7.26
CA GLY A 32 -14.00 17.11 8.61
C GLY A 32 -13.95 15.92 9.59
N HIS A 33 -13.18 14.88 9.30
CA HIS A 33 -12.91 13.79 10.22
C HIS A 33 -11.70 14.10 11.11
N ASP A 34 -11.75 13.70 12.39
CA ASP A 34 -10.61 13.75 13.30
C ASP A 34 -9.85 12.41 13.16
N VAL A 35 -8.62 12.49 12.65
CA VAL A 35 -7.80 11.31 12.34
C VAL A 35 -6.61 11.23 13.29
N ARG A 36 -6.49 10.12 14.00
CA ARG A 36 -5.32 9.83 14.82
C ARG A 36 -4.54 8.66 14.26
N VAL A 37 -3.27 8.91 13.94
CA VAL A 37 -2.36 7.86 13.49
C VAL A 37 -1.59 7.30 14.69
N LEU A 38 -1.71 5.98 14.88
CA LEU A 38 -0.88 5.22 15.80
C LEU A 38 0.29 4.66 14.99
N SER A 39 1.50 5.07 15.34
CA SER A 39 2.74 4.65 14.66
C SER A 39 3.82 4.26 15.68
N PRO A 40 4.92 3.62 15.26
CA PRO A 40 6.05 3.30 16.15
C PRO A 40 6.82 4.52 16.64
N GLN A 41 6.54 5.70 16.12
CA GLN A 41 7.27 6.92 16.46
C GLN A 41 7.19 7.23 17.97
N GLY A 42 8.34 7.49 18.58
CA GLY A 42 8.45 7.71 20.03
C GLY A 42 8.38 6.45 20.88
N LEU A 43 8.32 5.26 20.28
CA LEU A 43 8.39 3.99 21.00
C LEU A 43 9.79 3.36 20.90
N PRO A 44 10.24 2.65 21.94
CA PRO A 44 11.39 1.77 21.83
C PRO A 44 11.17 0.76 20.69
N GLY A 45 12.17 0.52 19.86
CA GLY A 45 12.02 -0.38 18.72
C GLY A 45 13.36 -0.83 18.15
N ILE A 46 13.31 -1.95 17.44
CA ILE A 46 14.44 -2.54 16.72
C ILE A 46 14.26 -2.32 15.21
N PRO A 47 15.34 -2.22 14.43
CA PRO A 47 15.22 -2.18 12.96
C PRO A 47 14.63 -3.49 12.44
N CYS A 48 13.79 -3.39 11.41
CA CYS A 48 13.28 -4.57 10.71
C CYS A 48 14.44 -5.24 9.92
N PRO A 49 14.66 -6.55 10.04
CA PRO A 49 15.79 -7.22 9.38
C PRO A 49 15.84 -7.04 7.85
N SER A 50 14.69 -6.96 7.20
CA SER A 50 14.59 -6.77 5.73
C SER A 50 14.66 -5.31 5.30
N TYR A 51 14.32 -4.40 6.20
CA TYR A 51 14.14 -2.97 5.93
C TYR A 51 14.53 -2.18 7.18
N PRO A 52 15.85 -1.95 7.41
CA PRO A 52 16.35 -1.35 8.65
C PRO A 52 15.79 0.03 8.96
N GLU A 53 15.31 0.75 7.95
CA GLU A 53 14.62 2.02 8.12
C GLU A 53 13.21 1.88 8.73
N ILE A 54 12.63 0.67 8.72
CA ILE A 54 11.37 0.36 9.41
C ILE A 54 11.71 -0.06 10.84
N ARG A 55 11.23 0.70 11.81
CA ARG A 55 11.39 0.36 13.22
C ARG A 55 10.20 -0.43 13.72
N LEU A 56 10.46 -1.62 14.23
CA LEU A 56 9.46 -2.48 14.85
C LEU A 56 9.36 -2.13 16.34
N ALA A 57 8.20 -1.65 16.76
CA ALA A 57 7.97 -1.23 18.14
C ALA A 57 8.05 -2.41 19.12
N LEU A 58 8.76 -2.24 20.22
CA LEU A 58 8.83 -3.20 21.33
C LEU A 58 7.66 -2.94 22.28
N SER A 59 6.89 -4.00 22.59
CA SER A 59 5.81 -3.98 23.59
C SER A 59 4.81 -2.80 23.48
N PRO A 60 4.25 -2.49 22.28
CA PRO A 60 3.41 -1.29 22.07
C PRO A 60 2.05 -1.34 22.76
N GLY A 61 1.70 -2.41 23.49
CA GLY A 61 0.36 -2.65 24.03
C GLY A 61 -0.17 -1.57 24.98
N ALA A 62 0.68 -1.08 25.90
CA ALA A 62 0.30 -0.03 26.84
C ALA A 62 0.09 1.32 26.12
N HIS A 63 0.94 1.64 25.14
CA HIS A 63 0.82 2.82 24.30
C HIS A 63 -0.51 2.79 23.50
N VAL A 64 -0.79 1.69 22.79
CA VAL A 64 -2.03 1.46 22.06
C VAL A 64 -3.25 1.65 22.95
N ALA A 65 -3.24 1.05 24.15
CA ALA A 65 -4.35 1.16 25.08
C ALA A 65 -4.61 2.62 25.50
N ARG A 66 -3.56 3.38 25.85
CA ARG A 66 -3.69 4.80 26.21
C ARG A 66 -4.23 5.64 25.06
N GLN A 67 -3.67 5.46 23.84
CA GLN A 67 -4.07 6.23 22.67
C GLN A 67 -5.54 5.97 22.29
N LEU A 68 -5.98 4.72 22.25
CA LEU A 68 -7.35 4.38 21.92
C LEU A 68 -8.33 4.78 23.02
N HIS A 69 -7.94 4.67 24.30
CA HIS A 69 -8.73 5.13 25.42
C HIS A 69 -8.96 6.65 25.38
N SER A 70 -7.89 7.44 25.20
CA SER A 70 -7.98 8.91 25.18
C SER A 70 -8.74 9.41 23.95
N PHE A 71 -8.52 8.81 22.80
CA PHE A 71 -9.11 9.25 21.53
C PHE A 71 -10.57 8.83 21.36
N ARG A 72 -10.96 7.68 21.92
CA ARG A 72 -12.32 7.10 21.78
C ARG A 72 -12.79 7.09 20.33
N PRO A 73 -12.10 6.38 19.42
CA PRO A 73 -12.42 6.39 18.00
C PRO A 73 -13.81 5.82 17.72
N HIS A 74 -14.39 6.27 16.62
CA HIS A 74 -15.62 5.74 16.03
C HIS A 74 -15.33 4.58 15.08
N ALA A 75 -14.12 4.51 14.51
CA ALA A 75 -13.62 3.40 13.71
C ALA A 75 -12.12 3.19 13.97
N ILE A 76 -11.67 1.94 13.87
CA ILE A 76 -10.26 1.55 14.00
C ILE A 76 -9.87 0.79 12.75
N HIS A 77 -8.82 1.27 12.08
CA HIS A 77 -8.22 0.61 10.92
C HIS A 77 -6.76 0.23 11.19
N ILE A 78 -6.40 -1.00 10.89
CA ILE A 78 -5.04 -1.54 11.05
C ILE A 78 -4.46 -1.73 9.65
N ALA A 79 -3.51 -0.90 9.29
CA ALA A 79 -2.94 -0.87 7.95
C ALA A 79 -1.77 -1.85 7.74
N THR A 80 -1.14 -2.32 8.81
CA THR A 80 0.02 -3.21 8.73
C THR A 80 -0.04 -4.31 9.80
N GLU A 81 0.63 -5.42 9.53
CA GLU A 81 0.60 -6.64 10.33
C GLU A 81 1.75 -6.73 11.35
N GLY A 82 2.54 -5.67 11.49
CA GLY A 82 3.66 -5.61 12.41
C GLY A 82 3.27 -5.56 13.91
N PRO A 83 4.24 -5.38 14.81
CA PRO A 83 4.00 -5.41 16.27
C PRO A 83 2.94 -4.45 16.76
N LEU A 84 2.87 -3.23 16.15
CA LEU A 84 1.84 -2.24 16.49
C LEU A 84 0.46 -2.72 16.02
N GLY A 85 0.35 -3.17 14.77
CA GLY A 85 -0.89 -3.72 14.22
C GLY A 85 -1.39 -4.92 15.02
N LEU A 86 -0.51 -5.83 15.43
CA LEU A 86 -0.82 -6.96 16.30
C LEU A 86 -1.33 -6.51 17.68
N ALA A 87 -0.73 -5.46 18.26
CA ALA A 87 -1.18 -4.91 19.55
C ALA A 87 -2.58 -4.31 19.46
N VAL A 88 -2.87 -3.52 18.39
CA VAL A 88 -4.22 -2.96 18.15
C VAL A 88 -5.23 -4.09 17.93
N ARG A 89 -4.90 -5.09 17.10
CA ARG A 89 -5.76 -6.27 16.89
C ARG A 89 -6.07 -7.01 18.19
N ARG A 90 -5.05 -7.23 19.03
CA ARG A 90 -5.22 -7.87 20.35
C ARG A 90 -6.11 -7.03 21.26
N TYR A 91 -5.92 -5.72 21.25
CA TYR A 91 -6.72 -4.77 22.01
C TYR A 91 -8.21 -4.84 21.60
N CYS A 92 -8.50 -4.76 20.30
CA CYS A 92 -9.87 -4.80 19.77
C CYS A 92 -10.54 -6.15 20.07
N ARG A 93 -9.84 -7.26 19.81
CA ARG A 93 -10.38 -8.60 20.09
C ARG A 93 -10.68 -8.84 21.56
N ALA A 94 -9.79 -8.40 22.46
CA ALA A 94 -10.01 -8.55 23.89
C ALA A 94 -11.24 -7.80 24.41
N ARG A 95 -11.65 -6.74 23.69
CA ARG A 95 -12.79 -5.88 24.04
C ARG A 95 -14.04 -6.11 23.18
N ALA A 96 -13.98 -7.03 22.22
CA ALA A 96 -15.01 -7.27 21.22
C ALA A 96 -15.42 -5.99 20.48
N VAL A 97 -14.43 -5.14 20.16
CA VAL A 97 -14.61 -3.92 19.37
C VAL A 97 -14.30 -4.25 17.91
N PRO A 98 -15.19 -3.90 16.95
CA PRO A 98 -14.95 -4.12 15.53
C PRO A 98 -13.79 -3.27 15.04
N PHE A 99 -13.06 -3.81 14.05
CA PHE A 99 -11.95 -3.14 13.38
C PHE A 99 -11.85 -3.62 11.93
N THR A 100 -11.12 -2.86 11.14
CA THR A 100 -10.79 -3.23 9.75
C THR A 100 -9.28 -3.36 9.58
N THR A 101 -8.86 -4.07 8.54
CA THR A 101 -7.46 -4.19 8.15
C THR A 101 -7.28 -3.85 6.68
N SER A 102 -6.04 -3.68 6.23
CA SER A 102 -5.72 -3.65 4.80
C SER A 102 -4.54 -4.55 4.46
N TYR A 103 -4.61 -5.17 3.30
CA TYR A 103 -3.53 -5.95 2.72
C TYR A 103 -2.75 -5.07 1.74
N HIS A 104 -1.62 -4.53 2.19
CA HIS A 104 -0.81 -3.60 1.41
C HIS A 104 0.38 -4.26 0.71
N THR A 105 0.94 -5.31 1.30
CA THR A 105 2.23 -5.88 0.88
C THR A 105 2.12 -7.38 0.73
N ARG A 106 2.68 -7.91 -0.34
CA ARG A 106 2.79 -9.36 -0.57
C ARG A 106 3.93 -9.95 0.28
N TYR A 107 3.82 -9.84 1.60
CA TYR A 107 4.82 -10.37 2.54
C TYR A 107 5.23 -11.82 2.28
N PRO A 108 4.31 -12.76 1.92
CA PRO A 108 4.71 -14.12 1.62
C PRO A 108 5.77 -14.21 0.52
N GLN A 109 5.58 -13.50 -0.59
CA GLN A 109 6.52 -13.47 -1.70
C GLN A 109 7.83 -12.76 -1.31
N TYR A 110 7.74 -11.67 -0.55
CA TYR A 110 8.93 -10.94 -0.07
C TYR A 110 9.77 -11.75 0.90
N LEU A 111 9.13 -12.52 1.78
CA LEU A 111 9.82 -13.41 2.71
C LEU A 111 10.45 -14.59 1.95
N GLN A 112 9.72 -15.21 1.02
CA GLN A 112 10.23 -16.31 0.23
C GLN A 112 11.44 -15.91 -0.64
N ALA A 113 11.44 -14.68 -1.18
CA ALA A 113 12.56 -14.17 -1.98
C ALA A 113 13.85 -13.96 -1.15
N ARG A 114 13.75 -13.88 0.18
CA ARG A 114 14.89 -13.64 1.08
C ARG A 114 15.26 -14.82 1.95
N TRP A 115 14.28 -15.63 2.30
CA TRP A 115 14.44 -16.78 3.22
C TRP A 115 13.60 -17.97 2.72
N PRO A 116 14.02 -19.20 2.97
CA PRO A 116 13.29 -20.40 2.54
C PRO A 116 12.05 -20.66 3.41
N ILE A 117 11.20 -19.67 3.57
CA ILE A 117 9.95 -19.78 4.34
C ILE A 117 8.83 -20.24 3.40
N PRO A 118 8.13 -21.35 3.70
CA PRO A 118 7.02 -21.82 2.88
C PRO A 118 5.89 -20.79 2.80
N LEU A 119 5.45 -20.49 1.58
CA LEU A 119 4.36 -19.53 1.33
C LEU A 119 3.09 -19.86 2.13
N GLY A 120 2.75 -21.15 2.23
CA GLY A 120 1.55 -21.60 2.93
C GLY A 120 1.49 -21.19 4.40
N LEU A 121 2.63 -21.25 5.11
CA LEU A 121 2.72 -20.83 6.51
C LEU A 121 2.51 -19.32 6.66
N THR A 122 3.15 -18.54 5.81
CA THR A 122 3.00 -17.08 5.84
C THR A 122 1.57 -16.65 5.48
N TYR A 123 0.96 -17.29 4.46
CA TYR A 123 -0.44 -17.04 4.13
C TYR A 123 -1.39 -17.49 5.24
N ALA A 124 -1.16 -18.60 5.91
CA ALA A 124 -1.96 -19.04 7.04
C ALA A 124 -1.94 -18.04 8.20
N TRP A 125 -0.76 -17.47 8.49
CA TRP A 125 -0.59 -16.43 9.51
C TRP A 125 -1.33 -15.14 9.12
N LEU A 126 -1.15 -14.65 7.89
CA LEU A 126 -1.83 -13.45 7.38
C LEU A 126 -3.35 -13.63 7.35
N ARG A 127 -3.82 -14.79 6.87
CA ARG A 127 -5.24 -15.13 6.88
C ARG A 127 -5.83 -15.09 8.29
N ARG A 128 -5.13 -15.68 9.27
CA ARG A 128 -5.54 -15.59 10.69
C ARG A 128 -5.57 -14.15 11.20
N PHE A 129 -4.65 -13.31 10.73
CA PHE A 129 -4.62 -11.89 11.10
C PHE A 129 -5.82 -11.15 10.52
N HIS A 130 -6.04 -11.22 9.21
CA HIS A 130 -7.04 -10.46 8.49
C HIS A 130 -8.47 -10.96 8.70
N ASN A 131 -8.72 -12.27 8.70
CA ASN A 131 -10.06 -12.82 8.89
C ASN A 131 -10.64 -12.58 10.29
N ALA A 132 -9.87 -12.03 11.21
CA ALA A 132 -10.39 -11.55 12.50
C ALA A 132 -10.99 -10.13 12.42
N ALA A 133 -10.80 -9.42 11.32
CA ALA A 133 -11.37 -8.11 11.06
C ALA A 133 -12.78 -8.23 10.47
N MET A 134 -13.57 -7.17 10.62
CA MET A 134 -14.89 -7.08 9.97
C MET A 134 -14.76 -6.97 8.45
N ARG A 135 -13.69 -6.31 7.98
CA ARG A 135 -13.33 -6.21 6.56
C ARG A 135 -11.82 -6.09 6.41
N THR A 136 -11.31 -6.64 5.31
CA THR A 136 -9.92 -6.47 4.85
C THR A 136 -9.94 -5.67 3.55
N LEU A 137 -9.35 -4.49 3.58
CA LEU A 137 -9.31 -3.59 2.43
C LEU A 137 -8.16 -4.01 1.51
N VAL A 138 -8.45 -4.11 0.21
CA VAL A 138 -7.52 -4.54 -0.83
C VAL A 138 -7.49 -3.55 -1.98
N SER A 139 -6.33 -3.40 -2.63
CA SER A 139 -6.08 -2.35 -3.60
C SER A 139 -6.73 -2.58 -4.96
N SER A 140 -7.07 -3.82 -5.31
CA SER A 140 -7.58 -4.15 -6.63
C SER A 140 -8.50 -5.37 -6.62
N ALA A 141 -9.32 -5.50 -7.67
CA ALA A 141 -10.22 -6.63 -7.86
C ALA A 141 -9.46 -7.95 -8.11
N THR A 142 -8.36 -7.88 -8.87
CA THR A 142 -7.51 -9.04 -9.15
C THR A 142 -6.88 -9.57 -7.86
N LEU A 143 -6.35 -8.68 -7.01
CA LEU A 143 -5.80 -9.07 -5.71
C LEU A 143 -6.90 -9.64 -4.79
N ALA A 144 -8.11 -9.06 -4.81
CA ALA A 144 -9.23 -9.60 -4.04
C ALA A 144 -9.56 -11.04 -4.45
N ALA A 145 -9.62 -11.32 -5.76
CA ALA A 145 -9.87 -12.67 -6.27
C ALA A 145 -8.79 -13.68 -5.84
N GLU A 146 -7.52 -13.30 -5.95
CA GLU A 146 -6.40 -14.14 -5.49
C GLU A 146 -6.47 -14.44 -3.99
N LEU A 147 -6.67 -13.40 -3.16
CA LEU A 147 -6.76 -13.58 -1.71
C LEU A 147 -7.98 -14.39 -1.30
N SER A 148 -9.12 -14.22 -2.01
CA SER A 148 -10.31 -15.04 -1.82
C SER A 148 -10.02 -16.52 -2.08
N ALA A 149 -9.34 -16.84 -3.17
CA ALA A 149 -8.91 -18.21 -3.48
C ALA A 149 -7.95 -18.80 -2.43
N LEU A 150 -7.21 -17.95 -1.72
CA LEU A 150 -6.35 -18.33 -0.59
C LEU A 150 -7.11 -18.37 0.76
N GLY A 151 -8.44 -18.20 0.78
CA GLY A 151 -9.29 -18.30 1.96
C GLY A 151 -9.33 -17.04 2.84
N PHE A 152 -8.94 -15.87 2.29
CA PHE A 152 -9.22 -14.60 2.96
C PHE A 152 -10.69 -14.24 2.80
N ALA A 153 -11.32 -13.78 3.89
CA ALA A 153 -12.72 -13.41 3.93
C ALA A 153 -12.92 -11.89 4.07
N HIS A 154 -14.16 -11.46 3.80
CA HIS A 154 -14.60 -10.07 4.01
C HIS A 154 -13.76 -9.02 3.29
N LEU A 155 -13.33 -9.33 2.06
CA LEU A 155 -12.53 -8.43 1.23
C LEU A 155 -13.37 -7.25 0.74
N HIS A 156 -12.79 -6.04 0.80
CA HIS A 156 -13.43 -4.80 0.36
C HIS A 156 -12.45 -4.00 -0.49
N LEU A 157 -12.91 -3.50 -1.64
CA LEU A 157 -12.07 -2.76 -2.55
C LEU A 157 -11.75 -1.35 -1.99
N TRP A 158 -10.48 -1.03 -1.95
CA TRP A 158 -9.96 0.28 -1.63
C TRP A 158 -8.82 0.61 -2.60
N ARG A 159 -9.16 1.23 -3.71
CA ARG A 159 -8.21 1.66 -4.73
C ARG A 159 -7.26 2.74 -4.20
N ARG A 160 -6.27 3.07 -4.99
CA ARG A 160 -5.33 4.14 -4.67
C ARG A 160 -5.65 5.36 -5.50
N GLY A 161 -5.19 6.52 -5.01
CA GLY A 161 -5.31 7.78 -5.70
C GLY A 161 -3.95 8.33 -6.13
N VAL A 162 -3.99 9.36 -6.94
CA VAL A 162 -2.87 10.20 -7.33
C VAL A 162 -3.26 11.67 -7.12
N ASP A 163 -2.29 12.49 -6.74
CA ASP A 163 -2.44 13.94 -6.64
C ASP A 163 -2.35 14.53 -8.05
N LEU A 164 -3.49 14.79 -8.68
CA LEU A 164 -3.60 15.28 -10.05
C LEU A 164 -3.16 16.73 -10.24
N GLU A 165 -3.07 17.50 -9.17
CA GLU A 165 -2.51 18.86 -9.19
C GLU A 165 -0.98 18.81 -9.28
N ARG A 166 -0.39 17.89 -8.54
CA ARG A 166 1.05 17.68 -8.51
C ARG A 166 1.56 16.89 -9.71
N PHE A 167 0.93 15.74 -10.00
CA PHE A 167 1.25 14.88 -11.12
C PHE A 167 0.40 15.27 -12.32
N ARG A 168 0.98 16.06 -13.19
CA ARG A 168 0.39 16.54 -14.45
C ARG A 168 1.49 16.73 -15.47
N PRO A 169 1.18 16.85 -16.75
CA PRO A 169 2.20 17.19 -17.74
C PRO A 169 2.89 18.52 -17.37
N LEU A 170 4.19 18.46 -17.15
CA LEU A 170 5.08 19.58 -16.83
C LEU A 170 6.16 19.70 -17.89
N ALA A 171 6.86 20.83 -17.91
CA ALA A 171 8.12 20.94 -18.67
C ALA A 171 9.09 19.84 -18.20
N PRO A 172 9.78 19.15 -19.13
CA PRO A 172 10.75 18.12 -18.77
C PRO A 172 11.83 18.66 -17.84
N HIS A 173 12.26 17.83 -16.90
CA HIS A 173 13.34 18.18 -15.98
C HIS A 173 14.66 18.39 -16.74
N ALA A 174 15.45 19.38 -16.34
CA ALA A 174 16.69 19.76 -17.02
C ALA A 174 17.70 18.61 -17.14
N GLU A 175 17.75 17.71 -16.16
CA GLU A 175 18.61 16.52 -16.19
C GLU A 175 18.33 15.60 -17.40
N LEU A 176 17.16 15.67 -18.01
CA LEU A 176 16.80 14.85 -19.17
C LEU A 176 17.26 15.42 -20.51
N ALA A 177 17.70 16.70 -20.55
CA ALA A 177 18.00 17.41 -21.80
C ALA A 177 19.16 16.79 -22.59
N HIS A 178 20.08 16.12 -21.90
CA HIS A 178 21.29 15.54 -22.52
C HIS A 178 21.19 14.03 -22.73
N LEU A 179 20.09 13.42 -22.31
CA LEU A 179 19.90 11.97 -22.38
C LEU A 179 19.38 11.53 -23.76
N PRO A 180 20.00 10.51 -24.38
CA PRO A 180 19.50 9.91 -25.60
C PRO A 180 18.06 9.42 -25.47
N ARG A 181 17.23 9.67 -26.47
CA ARG A 181 15.83 9.18 -26.50
C ARG A 181 15.72 7.84 -27.24
N PRO A 182 14.73 7.02 -26.91
CA PRO A 182 13.69 7.22 -25.89
C PRO A 182 14.24 7.11 -24.46
N ILE A 183 13.65 7.87 -23.52
CA ILE A 183 13.94 7.77 -22.09
C ILE A 183 12.94 6.81 -21.45
N MET A 184 13.43 5.66 -21.06
CA MET A 184 12.69 4.58 -20.40
C MET A 184 12.96 4.68 -18.92
N THR A 185 11.93 4.97 -18.12
CA THR A 185 12.10 5.31 -16.70
C THR A 185 11.50 4.24 -15.80
N CYS A 186 12.26 3.83 -14.80
CA CYS A 186 11.73 3.03 -13.68
C CYS A 186 11.78 3.87 -12.40
N VAL A 187 10.69 3.88 -11.63
CA VAL A 187 10.56 4.64 -10.38
C VAL A 187 10.24 3.72 -9.23
N GLY A 188 11.03 3.82 -8.15
CA GLY A 188 10.73 3.09 -6.93
C GLY A 188 11.95 2.77 -6.09
N ARG A 189 11.70 2.01 -5.03
CA ARG A 189 12.77 1.50 -4.17
C ARG A 189 13.63 0.47 -4.93
N LEU A 190 14.95 0.60 -4.84
CA LEU A 190 15.87 -0.34 -5.46
C LEU A 190 16.07 -1.56 -4.54
N ALA A 191 15.18 -2.54 -4.71
CA ALA A 191 15.15 -3.76 -3.92
C ALA A 191 14.73 -4.95 -4.79
N ILE A 192 15.05 -6.16 -4.34
CA ILE A 192 14.93 -7.40 -5.10
C ILE A 192 13.50 -7.65 -5.65
N GLU A 193 12.48 -7.26 -4.89
CA GLU A 193 11.07 -7.38 -5.29
C GLU A 193 10.68 -6.47 -6.46
N LYS A 194 11.50 -5.46 -6.78
CA LYS A 194 11.25 -4.57 -7.92
C LYS A 194 11.78 -5.11 -9.24
N ASN A 195 12.58 -6.19 -9.20
CA ASN A 195 13.02 -6.93 -10.38
C ASN A 195 13.70 -6.03 -11.44
N LEU A 196 14.55 -5.11 -10.98
CA LEU A 196 15.21 -4.12 -11.85
C LEU A 196 16.13 -4.75 -12.88
N ASP A 197 16.74 -5.90 -12.57
CA ASP A 197 17.59 -6.65 -13.51
C ASP A 197 16.84 -7.02 -14.80
N ALA A 198 15.53 -7.30 -14.72
CA ALA A 198 14.72 -7.59 -15.90
C ALA A 198 14.55 -6.40 -16.84
N PHE A 199 14.67 -5.17 -16.34
CA PHE A 199 14.66 -3.95 -17.15
C PHE A 199 16.07 -3.57 -17.59
N LEU A 200 17.00 -3.50 -16.64
CA LEU A 200 18.36 -2.99 -16.89
C LEU A 200 19.20 -3.93 -17.77
N GLY A 201 18.90 -5.22 -17.75
CA GLY A 201 19.53 -6.21 -18.63
C GLY A 201 19.05 -6.17 -20.09
N LEU A 202 18.06 -5.34 -20.42
CA LEU A 202 17.60 -5.19 -21.81
C LEU A 202 18.54 -4.29 -22.59
N HIS A 203 18.93 -4.74 -23.79
CA HIS A 203 19.74 -3.96 -24.73
C HIS A 203 18.80 -3.15 -25.64
N LEU A 204 18.37 -1.99 -25.17
CA LEU A 204 17.43 -1.12 -25.87
C LEU A 204 18.11 0.21 -26.26
N PRO A 205 17.75 0.82 -27.42
CA PRO A 205 18.25 2.14 -27.75
C PRO A 205 17.70 3.19 -26.79
N GLY A 206 18.44 4.26 -26.58
CA GLY A 206 18.04 5.36 -25.68
C GLY A 206 18.60 5.22 -24.26
N THR A 207 17.88 5.76 -23.28
CA THR A 207 18.33 5.85 -21.89
C THR A 207 17.47 5.02 -20.97
N GLN A 208 18.09 4.18 -20.16
CA GLN A 208 17.47 3.52 -19.01
C GLN A 208 17.67 4.40 -17.78
N LEU A 209 16.60 5.06 -17.31
CA LEU A 209 16.60 5.98 -16.18
C LEU A 209 15.98 5.31 -14.95
N VAL A 210 16.69 5.33 -13.82
CA VAL A 210 16.22 4.77 -12.55
C VAL A 210 16.10 5.89 -11.52
N ILE A 211 14.88 6.15 -11.09
CA ILE A 211 14.55 7.15 -10.07
C ILE A 211 14.21 6.45 -8.77
N GLY A 212 15.09 6.57 -7.79
CA GLY A 212 14.92 5.95 -6.49
C GLY A 212 16.23 5.53 -5.85
N ASP A 213 16.12 4.95 -4.68
CA ASP A 213 17.25 4.46 -3.90
C ASP A 213 16.86 3.17 -3.17
N GLY A 214 17.84 2.46 -2.63
CA GLY A 214 17.59 1.23 -1.88
C GLY A 214 18.81 0.32 -1.78
N PRO A 215 18.66 -0.82 -1.11
CA PRO A 215 19.78 -1.71 -0.80
C PRO A 215 20.53 -2.23 -2.03
N GLN A 216 19.88 -2.31 -3.19
CA GLN A 216 20.51 -2.81 -4.42
C GLN A 216 21.19 -1.71 -5.25
N ARG A 217 21.14 -0.43 -4.85
CA ARG A 217 21.65 0.67 -5.68
C ARG A 217 23.10 0.49 -6.12
N ALA A 218 24.00 0.21 -5.19
CA ALA A 218 25.43 0.09 -5.48
C ALA A 218 25.70 -1.13 -6.41
N GLU A 219 25.04 -2.24 -6.16
CA GLU A 219 25.15 -3.46 -6.97
C GLU A 219 24.63 -3.22 -8.39
N LEU A 220 23.44 -2.64 -8.54
CA LEU A 220 22.84 -2.37 -9.84
C LEU A 220 23.65 -1.35 -10.65
N ALA A 221 24.14 -0.29 -10.02
CA ALA A 221 24.98 0.72 -10.69
C ALA A 221 26.31 0.14 -11.18
N ALA A 222 26.91 -0.78 -10.42
CA ALA A 222 28.12 -1.48 -10.85
C ALA A 222 27.85 -2.48 -12.00
N ARG A 223 26.71 -3.18 -11.97
CA ARG A 223 26.35 -4.18 -12.98
C ARG A 223 25.85 -3.54 -14.28
N TYR A 224 25.19 -2.38 -14.21
CA TYR A 224 24.59 -1.68 -15.35
C TYR A 224 25.11 -0.22 -15.44
N PRO A 225 26.41 -0.02 -15.77
CA PRO A 225 27.02 1.30 -15.79
C PRO A 225 26.47 2.24 -16.88
N HIS A 226 25.74 1.71 -17.84
CA HIS A 226 25.06 2.49 -18.88
C HIS A 226 23.74 3.12 -18.41
N ALA A 227 23.17 2.64 -17.31
CA ALA A 227 21.93 3.17 -16.76
C ALA A 227 22.18 4.43 -15.90
N VAL A 228 21.23 5.34 -15.92
CA VAL A 228 21.30 6.59 -15.15
C VAL A 228 20.52 6.44 -13.85
N PHE A 229 21.18 6.65 -12.71
CA PHE A 229 20.59 6.55 -11.37
C PHE A 229 20.56 7.94 -10.71
N THR A 230 19.34 8.49 -10.51
CA THR A 230 19.18 9.85 -9.96
C THR A 230 19.04 9.92 -8.43
N GLY A 231 18.87 8.79 -7.76
CA GLY A 231 18.44 8.76 -6.37
C GLY A 231 16.94 9.08 -6.20
N TYR A 232 16.50 9.29 -4.97
CA TYR A 232 15.11 9.66 -4.71
C TYR A 232 14.78 11.05 -5.27
N ARG A 233 13.61 11.14 -5.92
CA ARG A 233 12.95 12.36 -6.36
C ARG A 233 11.50 12.35 -5.89
N PHE A 234 10.95 13.50 -5.55
CA PHE A 234 9.61 13.63 -4.99
C PHE A 234 8.85 14.81 -5.59
N GLY A 235 7.55 14.81 -5.42
CA GLY A 235 6.71 15.96 -5.73
C GLY A 235 6.81 16.41 -7.19
N SER A 236 6.97 17.72 -7.40
CA SER A 236 7.04 18.32 -8.74
C SER A 236 8.30 17.91 -9.53
N GLU A 237 9.41 17.62 -8.85
CA GLU A 237 10.64 17.13 -9.47
C GLU A 237 10.41 15.74 -10.10
N LEU A 238 9.79 14.80 -9.35
CA LEU A 238 9.40 13.50 -9.89
C LEU A 238 8.39 13.66 -11.04
N ALA A 239 7.42 14.56 -10.91
CA ALA A 239 6.43 14.80 -11.95
C ALA A 239 7.07 15.34 -13.25
N ALA A 240 8.09 16.23 -13.14
CA ALA A 240 8.82 16.74 -14.28
C ALA A 240 9.68 15.66 -14.96
N LEU A 241 10.31 14.78 -14.18
CA LEU A 241 11.04 13.63 -14.71
C LEU A 241 10.11 12.65 -15.42
N LEU A 242 8.97 12.31 -14.83
CA LEU A 242 7.95 11.45 -15.47
C LEU A 242 7.39 12.11 -16.73
N SER A 243 7.09 13.40 -16.70
CA SER A 243 6.58 14.13 -17.88
C SER A 243 7.56 14.14 -19.04
N GLY A 244 8.87 14.18 -18.74
CA GLY A 244 9.94 14.15 -19.73
C GLY A 244 10.33 12.75 -20.20
N SER A 245 9.86 11.70 -19.53
CA SER A 245 10.09 10.30 -19.91
C SER A 245 9.16 9.87 -21.06
N ASP A 246 9.62 8.94 -21.90
CA ASP A 246 8.84 8.43 -23.02
C ASP A 246 7.97 7.25 -22.63
N VAL A 247 8.42 6.45 -21.67
CA VAL A 247 7.67 5.32 -21.08
C VAL A 247 8.10 5.07 -19.64
N LEU A 248 7.14 4.77 -18.77
CA LEU A 248 7.43 4.16 -17.46
C LEU A 248 7.54 2.66 -17.63
N VAL A 249 8.68 2.08 -17.24
CA VAL A 249 8.88 0.64 -17.17
C VAL A 249 8.62 0.17 -15.75
N PHE A 250 7.66 -0.75 -15.58
CA PHE A 250 7.30 -1.30 -14.28
C PHE A 250 7.58 -2.80 -14.24
N PRO A 251 8.82 -3.22 -13.92
CA PRO A 251 9.27 -4.60 -14.05
C PRO A 251 8.88 -5.48 -12.85
N SER A 252 8.26 -4.92 -11.81
CA SER A 252 7.83 -5.67 -10.63
C SER A 252 6.76 -6.69 -10.95
N ARG A 253 6.86 -7.88 -10.32
CA ARG A 253 5.87 -8.97 -10.42
C ARG A 253 5.05 -9.15 -9.16
N THR A 254 5.37 -8.42 -8.08
CA THR A 254 4.83 -8.66 -6.74
C THR A 254 4.18 -7.44 -6.09
N ASP A 255 4.07 -6.33 -6.80
CA ASP A 255 3.37 -5.16 -6.28
C ASP A 255 1.85 -5.42 -6.18
N THR A 256 1.22 -4.86 -5.16
CA THR A 256 -0.22 -4.98 -4.95
C THR A 256 -1.04 -4.00 -5.79
N PHE A 257 -0.42 -2.89 -6.25
CA PHE A 257 -1.06 -1.87 -7.07
C PHE A 257 -0.07 -1.14 -7.99
N GLY A 258 0.96 -0.44 -7.42
CA GLY A 258 1.94 0.34 -8.17
C GLY A 258 1.53 1.81 -8.35
N LEU A 259 1.67 2.63 -7.29
CA LEU A 259 1.35 4.07 -7.33
C LEU A 259 2.08 4.80 -8.46
N THR A 260 3.33 4.44 -8.73
CA THR A 260 4.15 5.08 -9.77
C THR A 260 3.55 4.95 -11.18
N MET A 261 2.75 3.91 -11.43
CA MET A 261 2.03 3.78 -12.71
C MET A 261 0.97 4.88 -12.85
N ILE A 262 0.13 5.11 -11.84
CA ILE A 262 -0.88 6.17 -11.91
C ILE A 262 -0.26 7.57 -11.86
N GLU A 263 0.89 7.75 -11.20
CA GLU A 263 1.68 8.98 -11.23
C GLU A 263 2.22 9.26 -12.65
N ALA A 264 2.76 8.24 -13.32
CA ALA A 264 3.23 8.35 -14.70
C ALA A 264 2.07 8.65 -15.67
N LEU A 265 0.97 7.91 -15.57
CA LEU A 265 -0.24 8.18 -16.38
C LEU A 265 -0.75 9.60 -16.18
N ALA A 266 -0.75 10.10 -14.93
CA ALA A 266 -1.14 11.46 -14.62
C ALA A 266 -0.22 12.51 -15.25
N CYS A 267 1.06 12.20 -15.44
CA CYS A 267 2.03 13.00 -16.19
C CYS A 267 1.95 12.81 -17.73
N GLY A 268 1.03 11.96 -18.21
CA GLY A 268 0.89 11.64 -19.61
C GLY A 268 1.93 10.63 -20.12
N THR A 269 2.54 9.84 -19.24
CA THR A 269 3.57 8.87 -19.61
C THR A 269 2.98 7.47 -19.62
N PRO A 270 2.97 6.77 -20.79
CA PRO A 270 2.47 5.41 -20.90
C PRO A 270 3.31 4.41 -20.09
N VAL A 271 2.74 3.26 -19.80
CA VAL A 271 3.37 2.24 -18.94
C VAL A 271 3.64 0.95 -19.71
N ALA A 272 4.83 0.37 -19.51
CA ALA A 272 5.17 -0.98 -19.95
C ALA A 272 5.36 -1.87 -18.70
N ALA A 273 4.65 -2.99 -18.60
CA ALA A 273 4.68 -3.85 -17.42
C ALA A 273 4.39 -5.32 -17.75
N TYR A 274 4.65 -6.19 -16.78
CA TYR A 274 4.21 -7.58 -16.84
C TYR A 274 2.70 -7.71 -16.60
N PRO A 275 2.01 -8.71 -17.19
CA PRO A 275 0.58 -8.95 -17.02
C PRO A 275 0.25 -9.63 -15.68
N VAL A 276 0.63 -8.98 -14.58
CA VAL A 276 0.42 -9.45 -13.19
C VAL A 276 -0.59 -8.56 -12.46
N PRO A 277 -1.14 -8.99 -11.31
CA PRO A 277 -1.96 -8.14 -10.45
C PRO A 277 -1.25 -6.83 -10.09
N GLY A 278 -2.02 -5.75 -9.96
CA GLY A 278 -1.51 -4.39 -9.91
C GLY A 278 -1.51 -3.78 -11.30
N PRO A 279 -0.56 -4.08 -12.20
CA PRO A 279 -0.62 -3.64 -13.59
C PRO A 279 -1.94 -3.94 -14.31
N ARG A 280 -2.49 -5.15 -14.18
CA ARG A 280 -3.80 -5.52 -14.78
C ARG A 280 -4.98 -4.68 -14.29
N ASP A 281 -4.87 -4.10 -13.10
CA ASP A 281 -5.95 -3.30 -12.49
C ASP A 281 -5.81 -1.79 -12.78
N VAL A 282 -4.64 -1.37 -13.28
CA VAL A 282 -4.30 0.03 -13.54
C VAL A 282 -4.22 0.33 -15.03
N ILE A 283 -3.64 -0.58 -15.80
CA ILE A 283 -3.34 -0.38 -17.22
C ILE A 283 -4.49 -0.84 -18.10
N GLU A 284 -4.95 0.06 -18.94
CA GLU A 284 -5.84 -0.25 -20.06
C GLU A 284 -4.96 -0.61 -21.26
N GLN A 285 -5.01 -1.90 -21.66
CA GLN A 285 -4.14 -2.49 -22.67
C GLN A 285 -4.21 -1.70 -23.98
N ASP A 286 -3.06 -1.36 -24.56
CA ASP A 286 -2.87 -0.61 -25.82
C ASP A 286 -3.48 0.81 -25.81
N VAL A 287 -3.89 1.30 -24.65
CA VAL A 287 -4.46 2.65 -24.45
C VAL A 287 -3.59 3.48 -23.49
N THR A 288 -3.38 2.99 -22.27
CA THR A 288 -2.55 3.69 -21.27
C THR A 288 -1.21 3.02 -21.05
N GLY A 289 -1.03 1.82 -21.57
CA GLY A 289 0.20 1.06 -21.47
C GLY A 289 0.07 -0.30 -22.12
N VAL A 290 1.14 -1.08 -22.05
CA VAL A 290 1.20 -2.41 -22.64
C VAL A 290 1.65 -3.42 -21.58
N LEU A 291 0.84 -4.46 -21.42
CA LEU A 291 1.12 -5.61 -20.57
C LEU A 291 1.59 -6.78 -21.44
N ASN A 292 2.83 -7.22 -21.23
CA ASN A 292 3.39 -8.36 -21.96
C ASN A 292 4.34 -9.15 -21.07
N SER A 293 4.41 -10.47 -21.26
CA SER A 293 5.41 -11.34 -20.62
C SER A 293 6.85 -11.07 -21.13
N ASP A 294 6.98 -10.55 -22.34
CA ASP A 294 8.19 -9.95 -22.88
C ASP A 294 8.19 -8.45 -22.60
N LEU A 295 9.07 -8.03 -21.69
CA LEU A 295 9.14 -6.62 -21.25
C LEU A 295 9.68 -5.71 -22.37
N ALA A 296 10.59 -6.20 -23.22
CA ALA A 296 11.11 -5.44 -24.35
C ALA A 296 10.00 -5.14 -25.38
N ALA A 297 9.18 -6.14 -25.70
CA ALA A 297 8.02 -5.99 -26.56
C ALA A 297 6.98 -5.01 -25.95
N ALA A 298 6.76 -5.08 -24.61
CA ALA A 298 5.89 -4.15 -23.91
C ALA A 298 6.40 -2.70 -24.05
N ILE A 299 7.69 -2.46 -23.85
CA ILE A 299 8.33 -1.15 -23.95
C ILE A 299 8.18 -0.61 -25.40
N ALA A 300 8.58 -1.41 -26.41
CA ALA A 300 8.52 -1.01 -27.81
C ALA A 300 7.11 -0.64 -28.25
N SER A 301 6.09 -1.32 -27.73
CA SER A 301 4.68 -1.02 -28.04
C SER A 301 4.17 0.19 -27.25
N ALA A 302 4.52 0.32 -25.98
CA ALA A 302 4.08 1.44 -25.14
C ALA A 302 4.64 2.80 -25.63
N LEU A 303 5.84 2.81 -26.21
CA LEU A 303 6.45 4.00 -26.81
C LEU A 303 5.63 4.61 -27.97
N ARG A 304 4.70 3.85 -28.56
CA ARG A 304 3.84 4.30 -29.66
C ARG A 304 2.49 4.85 -29.20
N LEU A 305 2.19 4.78 -27.91
CA LEU A 305 0.89 5.18 -27.38
C LEU A 305 0.73 6.70 -27.23
N GLU A 306 -0.51 7.16 -27.34
CA GLU A 306 -0.84 8.57 -27.26
C GLU A 306 -0.85 9.06 -25.80
N ARG A 307 0.07 9.96 -25.46
CA ARG A 307 0.30 10.50 -24.11
C ARG A 307 -0.92 11.22 -23.52
N ARG A 308 -1.72 11.90 -24.34
CA ARG A 308 -2.93 12.64 -23.89
C ARG A 308 -3.97 11.71 -23.28
N VAL A 309 -4.11 10.51 -23.84
CA VAL A 309 -5.06 9.51 -23.35
C VAL A 309 -4.67 9.01 -21.97
N CYS A 310 -3.38 8.81 -21.71
CA CYS A 310 -2.88 8.43 -20.40
C CYS A 310 -3.35 9.40 -19.30
N ARG A 311 -3.20 10.71 -19.53
CA ARG A 311 -3.63 11.75 -18.58
C ARG A 311 -5.13 11.72 -18.33
N SER A 312 -5.95 11.60 -19.36
CA SER A 312 -7.41 11.59 -19.20
C SER A 312 -7.90 10.38 -18.40
N ARG A 313 -7.27 9.22 -18.59
CA ARG A 313 -7.60 7.99 -17.84
C ARG A 313 -7.13 8.05 -16.38
N ALA A 314 -6.00 8.70 -16.10
CA ALA A 314 -5.51 8.90 -14.75
C ALA A 314 -6.49 9.69 -13.84
N ALA A 315 -7.37 10.52 -14.42
CA ALA A 315 -8.39 11.26 -13.68
C ALA A 315 -9.36 10.36 -12.86
N ALA A 316 -9.50 9.09 -13.25
CA ALA A 316 -10.30 8.12 -12.50
C ALA A 316 -9.67 7.70 -11.16
N PHE A 317 -8.38 8.02 -10.93
CA PHE A 317 -7.64 7.68 -9.72
C PHE A 317 -7.48 8.93 -8.82
N SER A 318 -8.57 9.43 -8.23
CA SER A 318 -8.48 10.54 -7.27
C SER A 318 -8.39 10.05 -5.83
N TRP A 319 -7.74 10.85 -4.95
CA TRP A 319 -7.69 10.55 -3.52
C TRP A 319 -9.07 10.68 -2.87
N GLU A 320 -9.94 11.54 -3.37
CA GLU A 320 -11.32 11.71 -2.91
C GLU A 320 -12.12 10.43 -3.14
N ALA A 321 -12.06 9.87 -4.35
CA ALA A 321 -12.73 8.62 -4.69
C ALA A 321 -12.16 7.44 -3.88
N ALA A 322 -10.83 7.36 -3.74
CA ALA A 322 -10.17 6.35 -2.92
C ALA A 322 -10.56 6.46 -1.44
N THR A 323 -10.64 7.68 -0.89
CA THR A 323 -11.03 7.90 0.51
C THR A 323 -12.51 7.61 0.75
N ALA A 324 -13.38 7.87 -0.22
CA ALA A 324 -14.80 7.46 -0.14
C ALA A 324 -14.93 5.93 -0.04
N GLN A 325 -14.16 5.18 -0.84
CA GLN A 325 -14.09 3.71 -0.73
C GLN A 325 -13.54 3.26 0.63
N PHE A 326 -12.53 3.93 1.15
CA PHE A 326 -11.98 3.67 2.48
C PHE A 326 -13.05 3.83 3.56
N LEU A 327 -13.78 4.95 3.56
CA LEU A 327 -14.87 5.23 4.51
C LEU A 327 -15.99 4.18 4.43
N ALA A 328 -16.39 3.78 3.22
CA ALA A 328 -17.38 2.72 3.00
C ALA A 328 -16.89 1.36 3.51
N GLY A 329 -15.58 1.14 3.46
CA GLY A 329 -14.94 -0.10 3.96
C GLY A 329 -14.80 -0.15 5.48
N LEU A 330 -14.86 0.97 6.20
CA LEU A 330 -14.66 0.98 7.66
C LEU A 330 -15.77 0.25 8.41
N ALA A 331 -15.39 -0.43 9.50
CA ALA A 331 -16.33 -0.96 10.48
C ALA A 331 -16.52 0.07 11.59
N TRP A 332 -17.70 0.68 11.62
CA TRP A 332 -18.06 1.65 12.65
C TRP A 332 -18.33 0.97 13.98
N ILE A 333 -17.79 1.54 15.06
CA ILE A 333 -17.98 1.05 16.43
C ILE A 333 -19.36 1.53 16.92
N PRO A 334 -20.32 0.61 17.15
CA PRO A 334 -21.61 0.99 17.69
C PRO A 334 -21.49 1.78 19.00
N PRO A 335 -22.37 2.76 19.27
CA PRO A 335 -22.32 3.54 20.51
C PRO A 335 -22.25 2.69 21.77
N ALA A 336 -22.99 1.59 21.83
CA ALA A 336 -22.99 0.63 22.96
C ALA A 336 -21.64 -0.05 23.22
N LEU A 337 -20.75 -0.14 22.21
CA LEU A 337 -19.43 -0.75 22.36
C LEU A 337 -18.33 0.26 22.65
N ARG A 338 -18.56 1.57 22.47
CA ARG A 338 -17.54 2.61 22.71
C ARG A 338 -17.03 2.68 24.15
N PRO A 339 -17.86 2.45 25.20
CA PRO A 339 -17.35 2.37 26.57
C PRO A 339 -16.31 1.27 26.79
N ARG A 340 -16.33 0.19 26.00
CA ARG A 340 -15.34 -0.90 26.07
C ARG A 340 -13.91 -0.45 25.74
N LEU A 341 -13.76 0.65 25.00
CA LEU A 341 -12.43 1.24 24.73
C LEU A 341 -11.78 1.78 25.99
N ALA A 342 -12.57 2.13 27.01
CA ALA A 342 -12.10 2.64 28.31
C ALA A 342 -11.99 1.54 29.39
N ALA A 343 -12.61 0.38 29.18
CA ALA A 343 -12.68 -0.67 30.19
C ALA A 343 -11.33 -1.32 30.46
N SER A 344 -11.05 -1.66 31.71
CA SER A 344 -9.91 -2.48 32.10
C SER A 344 -10.01 -3.88 31.47
N ARG A 345 -8.87 -4.62 31.38
CA ARG A 345 -8.86 -5.99 30.82
C ARG A 345 -9.85 -6.93 31.55
N SER A 346 -9.94 -6.81 32.88
CA SER A 346 -10.83 -7.63 33.73
C SER A 346 -12.30 -7.39 33.38
N SER A 347 -12.72 -6.13 33.27
CA SER A 347 -14.11 -5.76 32.91
C SER A 347 -14.48 -6.21 31.49
N ALA A 348 -13.54 -6.17 30.55
CA ALA A 348 -13.76 -6.63 29.17
C ALA A 348 -13.91 -8.15 29.08
N MET A 349 -13.22 -8.92 29.90
CA MET A 349 -13.34 -10.39 29.96
C MET A 349 -14.70 -10.81 30.54
N ILE A 350 -15.16 -10.15 31.60
CA ILE A 350 -16.48 -10.40 32.20
C ILE A 350 -17.60 -10.12 31.17
N ALA A 351 -17.52 -8.99 30.43
CA ALA A 351 -18.48 -8.65 29.39
C ALA A 351 -18.52 -9.68 28.24
N ARG A 352 -17.36 -10.30 27.89
CA ARG A 352 -17.32 -11.40 26.88
C ARG A 352 -17.97 -12.68 27.38
N ILE A 353 -17.80 -13.01 28.66
CA ILE A 353 -18.42 -14.20 29.26
C ILE A 353 -19.95 -14.02 29.32
N ALA A 354 -20.40 -12.83 29.72
CA ALA A 354 -21.84 -12.51 29.77
C ALA A 354 -22.50 -12.55 28.36
N ALA A 355 -21.82 -12.06 27.33
CA ALA A 355 -22.33 -12.05 25.95
C ALA A 355 -22.37 -13.48 25.29
N ARG A 356 -21.73 -14.47 25.89
CA ARG A 356 -21.71 -15.87 25.40
C ARG A 356 -22.70 -16.79 26.11
N ARG A 357 -23.42 -16.32 27.14
CA ARG A 357 -24.48 -17.11 27.73
C ARG A 357 -25.67 -17.16 26.76
N PRO A 358 -26.07 -18.34 26.25
CA PRO A 358 -27.32 -18.47 25.52
C PRO A 358 -28.46 -18.06 26.47
N THR A 359 -29.37 -17.24 25.98
CA THR A 359 -30.67 -17.04 26.63
C THR A 359 -31.31 -18.41 26.80
N ARG A 360 -31.37 -18.94 28.03
CA ARG A 360 -32.26 -20.04 28.33
C ARG A 360 -33.67 -19.49 28.08
N GLU A 361 -34.26 -19.94 27.00
CA GLU A 361 -35.70 -19.82 26.82
C GLU A 361 -36.35 -20.48 28.05
N ALA A 362 -37.15 -19.67 28.76
CA ALA A 362 -38.09 -20.17 29.74
C ALA A 362 -39.13 -20.99 28.97
N GLY A 363 -38.90 -22.28 28.93
CA GLY A 363 -39.95 -23.21 28.48
C GLY A 363 -41.11 -23.14 29.45
N ASP A 364 -42.23 -22.75 28.93
CA ASP A 364 -43.51 -22.78 29.60
C ASP A 364 -43.79 -24.14 30.22
N ALA A 365 -44.04 -24.11 31.52
CA ALA A 365 -44.78 -25.17 32.20
C ALA A 365 -46.28 -24.88 32.03
N ASN A 366 -46.92 -25.69 31.27
CA ASN A 366 -48.30 -26.13 31.50
C ASN A 366 -48.55 -27.46 30.79
#